data_0fd635c16acd5077cee6c6b22f14b0ea
#
_entry.id   0fd635c16acd5077cee6c6b22f14b0ea
#
_cell.length_a   1.000
_cell.length_b   1.000
_cell.length_c   1.000
_cell.angle_alpha   90.00
_cell.angle_beta   90.00
_cell.angle_gamma   90.00
#
_symmetry.space_group_name_H-M   'P 1'
#
loop_
_entity.id
_entity.type
_entity.pdbx_description
1 polymer ?
#
loop_
_entity_poly.entity_id
_entity_poly.type
_entity_poly.pdbx_seq_one_letter_code
_entity_poly.pdbx_strand_id
1 'polypeptide(L)'
;MSKERELPPPLEMACLNALWELGEGNVEEVRVCVSRARPLAYTTVLTLLDRLSRRGAVSRRKEGRGFRYQPSIDRDKLRRLALSQFLDHHFGGSVKSLRIFLEVEPVTVEALSSRAVSAIAGADGAGDVPAPDSET
;
A
#
# COMPACT_ATOMS: atom_id res chain seq x y z
N MET A 1 -6.73 19.82 7.78
CA MET A 1 -7.06 18.54 7.22
C MET A 1 -6.59 17.40 8.09
N SER A 2 -7.41 16.42 8.22
CA SER A 2 -7.09 15.29 9.05
C SER A 2 -6.13 14.35 8.33
N LYS A 3 -5.09 13.90 9.03
CA LYS A 3 -4.18 12.91 8.48
C LYS A 3 -4.86 11.58 8.22
N GLU A 4 -6.01 11.38 8.84
CA GLU A 4 -6.79 10.16 8.64
C GLU A 4 -7.32 10.03 7.22
N ARG A 5 -7.35 11.11 6.47
CA ARG A 5 -7.83 11.10 5.09
C ARG A 5 -6.72 10.82 4.09
N GLU A 6 -5.51 10.69 4.56
CA GLU A 6 -4.37 10.40 3.70
C GLU A 6 -4.02 8.94 3.78
N LEU A 7 -3.83 8.33 2.61
CA LEU A 7 -3.36 6.96 2.57
C LEU A 7 -1.86 6.95 2.81
N PRO A 8 -1.36 5.99 3.58
CA PRO A 8 0.09 5.86 3.72
C PRO A 8 0.74 5.56 2.38
N PRO A 9 1.97 6.04 2.15
CA PRO A 9 2.72 5.67 0.95
C PRO A 9 2.97 4.16 0.87
N PRO A 10 3.33 3.64 -0.30
CA PRO A 10 3.41 2.20 -0.50
C PRO A 10 4.25 1.42 0.48
N LEU A 11 5.42 1.94 0.88
CA LEU A 11 6.27 1.22 1.83
C LEU A 11 5.67 1.21 3.22
N GLU A 12 5.05 2.33 3.61
CA GLU A 12 4.33 2.37 4.89
C GLU A 12 3.15 1.44 4.87
N MET A 13 2.43 1.36 3.74
CA MET A 13 1.33 0.42 3.60
C MET A 13 1.81 -1.02 3.75
N ALA A 14 2.98 -1.33 3.20
CA ALA A 14 3.53 -2.68 3.34
C ALA A 14 3.73 -3.06 4.79
N CYS A 15 4.25 -2.12 5.59
CA CYS A 15 4.44 -2.37 7.02
C CYS A 15 3.11 -2.48 7.75
N LEU A 16 2.14 -1.65 7.39
CA LEU A 16 0.82 -1.69 8.01
C LEU A 16 0.12 -3.00 7.68
N ASN A 17 0.22 -3.45 6.43
CA ASN A 17 -0.34 -4.75 6.03
C ASN A 17 0.30 -5.89 6.82
N ALA A 18 1.61 -5.82 7.04
CA ALA A 18 2.30 -6.83 7.84
C ALA A 18 1.75 -6.88 9.25
N LEU A 19 1.50 -5.71 9.84
CA LEU A 19 0.95 -5.66 11.19
C LEU A 19 -0.48 -6.20 11.25
N TRP A 20 -1.29 -5.95 10.25
CA TRP A 20 -2.62 -6.55 10.21
C TRP A 20 -2.53 -8.06 10.12
N GLU A 21 -1.55 -8.56 9.38
CA GLU A 21 -1.34 -10.00 9.26
C GLU A 21 -0.84 -10.62 10.55
N LEU A 22 0.10 -9.93 11.23
CA LEU A 22 0.70 -10.41 12.46
C LEU A 22 -0.17 -10.17 13.70
N GLY A 23 -1.04 -9.17 13.63
CA GLY A 23 -1.79 -8.69 14.79
C GLY A 23 -1.01 -7.61 15.52
N GLU A 24 0.24 -7.87 15.83
CA GLU A 24 1.17 -6.90 16.41
C GLU A 24 2.58 -7.44 16.18
N GLY A 25 3.58 -6.58 16.29
CA GLY A 25 4.95 -7.03 16.10
C GLY A 25 5.97 -5.97 16.39
N ASN A 26 7.20 -6.38 16.66
CA ASN A 26 8.32 -5.46 16.78
C ASN A 26 8.91 -5.21 15.38
N VAL A 27 9.95 -4.36 15.33
CA VAL A 27 10.55 -3.98 14.05
C VAL A 27 11.03 -5.19 13.26
N GLU A 28 11.70 -6.12 13.95
CA GLU A 28 12.26 -7.27 13.25
C GLU A 28 11.17 -8.20 12.71
N GLU A 29 10.11 -8.40 13.47
CA GLU A 29 9.00 -9.24 13.02
C GLU A 29 8.34 -8.65 11.79
N VAL A 30 8.15 -7.32 11.80
CA VAL A 30 7.58 -6.64 10.64
C VAL A 30 8.53 -6.74 9.45
N ARG A 31 9.84 -6.55 9.70
CA ARG A 31 10.82 -6.63 8.64
C ARG A 31 10.80 -8.00 7.96
N VAL A 32 10.76 -9.06 8.76
CA VAL A 32 10.72 -10.41 8.20
C VAL A 32 9.46 -10.61 7.36
N CYS A 33 8.33 -10.14 7.86
CA CYS A 33 7.05 -10.28 7.16
C CYS A 33 7.08 -9.53 5.82
N VAL A 34 7.55 -8.29 5.83
CA VAL A 34 7.61 -7.48 4.62
C VAL A 34 8.60 -8.04 3.61
N SER A 35 9.68 -8.64 4.11
CA SER A 35 10.76 -9.14 3.25
C SER A 35 10.33 -10.28 2.34
N ARG A 36 9.20 -10.90 2.60
CA ARG A 36 8.66 -11.92 1.69
C ARG A 36 8.39 -11.34 0.31
N ALA A 37 7.98 -10.08 0.26
CA ALA A 37 7.68 -9.42 -1.00
C ALA A 37 8.76 -8.43 -1.39
N ARG A 38 9.38 -7.78 -0.42
CA ARG A 38 10.36 -6.73 -0.68
C ARG A 38 11.36 -6.65 0.47
N PRO A 39 12.62 -7.02 0.25
CA PRO A 39 13.62 -6.93 1.32
C PRO A 39 13.86 -5.49 1.72
N LEU A 40 13.77 -5.21 3.01
CA LEU A 40 14.02 -3.89 3.55
C LEU A 40 15.00 -4.01 4.72
N ALA A 41 15.82 -2.98 4.89
CA ALA A 41 16.73 -2.92 6.02
C ALA A 41 15.96 -2.65 7.31
N TYR A 42 16.53 -3.09 8.42
CA TYR A 42 15.94 -2.86 9.74
C TYR A 42 15.67 -1.38 9.98
N THR A 43 16.64 -0.52 9.68
CA THR A 43 16.50 0.91 9.93
C THR A 43 15.41 1.53 9.05
N THR A 44 15.24 1.01 7.85
CA THR A 44 14.17 1.46 6.98
C THR A 44 12.82 1.13 7.58
N VAL A 45 12.64 -0.10 8.05
CA VAL A 45 11.38 -0.51 8.66
C VAL A 45 11.11 0.30 9.92
N LEU A 46 12.14 0.54 10.73
CA LEU A 46 12.01 1.36 11.93
C LEU A 46 11.49 2.76 11.58
N THR A 47 12.05 3.37 10.55
CA THR A 47 11.62 4.69 10.10
C THR A 47 10.17 4.67 9.61
N LEU A 48 9.80 3.63 8.87
CA LEU A 48 8.44 3.52 8.34
C LEU A 48 7.42 3.33 9.47
N LEU A 49 7.76 2.52 10.46
CA LEU A 49 6.88 2.32 11.61
C LEU A 49 6.76 3.59 12.44
N ASP A 50 7.85 4.34 12.56
CA ASP A 50 7.82 5.62 13.26
C ASP A 50 6.87 6.60 12.55
N ARG A 51 6.92 6.63 11.23
CA ARG A 51 6.02 7.50 10.46
C ARG A 51 4.57 7.08 10.62
N LEU A 52 4.31 5.77 10.60
CA LEU A 52 2.95 5.27 10.82
C LEU A 52 2.45 5.63 12.21
N SER A 53 3.34 5.58 13.20
CA SER A 53 2.98 5.96 14.56
C SER A 53 2.61 7.44 14.65
N ARG A 54 3.41 8.28 14.00
CA ARG A 54 3.15 9.72 14.00
C ARG A 54 1.88 10.07 13.26
N ARG A 55 1.54 9.28 12.26
CA ARG A 55 0.32 9.45 11.47
C ARG A 55 -0.92 8.94 12.21
N GLY A 56 -0.72 8.20 13.28
CA GLY A 56 -1.83 7.64 14.04
C GLY A 56 -2.36 6.33 13.50
N ALA A 57 -1.67 5.74 12.50
CA ALA A 57 -2.10 4.50 11.90
C ALA A 57 -1.72 3.28 12.73
N VAL A 58 -0.67 3.41 13.54
CA VAL A 58 -0.28 2.36 14.48
C VAL A 58 -0.04 2.98 15.83
N SER A 59 -0.23 2.18 16.87
CA SER A 59 0.17 2.53 18.23
C SER A 59 1.37 1.66 18.61
N ARG A 60 2.13 2.12 19.57
CA ARG A 60 3.29 1.37 20.02
C ARG A 60 3.36 1.40 21.53
N ARG A 61 3.93 0.33 22.08
CA ARG A 61 4.21 0.28 23.51
C ARG A 61 5.63 -0.20 23.70
N LYS A 62 6.22 0.26 24.80
CA LYS A 62 7.61 -0.10 25.11
C LYS A 62 7.70 -1.60 25.36
N GLU A 63 8.73 -2.23 24.80
CA GLU A 63 9.00 -3.63 25.04
C GLU A 63 10.52 -3.80 25.02
N GLY A 64 11.09 -4.05 26.19
CA GLY A 64 12.54 -4.14 26.31
C GLY A 64 13.19 -2.83 25.87
N ARG A 65 14.13 -2.91 24.95
CA ARG A 65 14.81 -1.71 24.44
C ARG A 65 14.12 -1.10 23.23
N GLY A 66 13.11 -1.75 22.73
CA GLY A 66 12.42 -1.27 21.56
C GLY A 66 10.95 -1.09 21.82
N PHE A 67 10.18 -1.25 20.77
CA PHE A 67 8.73 -1.05 20.81
C PHE A 67 8.03 -2.20 20.12
N ARG A 68 6.83 -2.46 20.58
CA ARG A 68 5.92 -3.37 19.89
C ARG A 68 4.82 -2.54 19.29
N TYR A 69 4.51 -2.78 18.03
CA TYR A 69 3.57 -1.97 17.26
C TYR A 69 2.32 -2.78 16.97
N GLN A 70 1.18 -2.08 16.95
CA GLN A 70 -0.06 -2.73 16.51
C GLN A 70 -0.88 -1.71 15.73
N PRO A 71 -1.68 -2.18 14.75
CA PRO A 71 -2.48 -1.25 13.96
C PRO A 71 -3.55 -0.61 14.82
N SER A 72 -3.74 0.69 14.67
CA SER A 72 -4.79 1.41 15.37
C SER A 72 -5.87 1.92 14.42
N ILE A 73 -5.65 1.77 13.10
CA ILE A 73 -6.67 2.13 12.12
C ILE A 73 -7.33 0.85 11.60
N ASP A 74 -8.64 0.90 11.44
CA ASP A 74 -9.40 -0.25 10.94
C ASP A 74 -9.05 -0.51 9.47
N ARG A 75 -8.78 -1.78 9.15
CA ARG A 75 -8.39 -2.17 7.80
C ARG A 75 -9.47 -1.82 6.77
N ASP A 76 -10.72 -2.12 7.10
CA ASP A 76 -11.80 -1.86 6.16
C ASP A 76 -12.04 -0.37 5.97
N LYS A 77 -11.86 0.41 7.03
CA LYS A 77 -11.97 1.85 6.92
C LYS A 77 -10.93 2.40 5.94
N LEU A 78 -9.70 1.93 6.03
CA LEU A 78 -8.65 2.35 5.13
C LEU A 78 -8.93 1.88 3.70
N ARG A 79 -9.45 0.66 3.55
CA ARG A 79 -9.82 0.14 2.25
C ARG A 79 -10.91 0.99 1.59
N ARG A 80 -11.90 1.44 2.37
CA ARG A 80 -12.95 2.29 1.83
C ARG A 80 -12.38 3.62 1.38
N LEU A 81 -11.46 4.18 2.16
CA LEU A 81 -10.83 5.43 1.78
C LEU A 81 -10.03 5.26 0.48
N ALA A 82 -9.27 4.17 0.38
CA ALA A 82 -8.49 3.91 -0.82
C ALA A 82 -9.39 3.75 -2.05
N LEU A 83 -10.48 3.01 -1.88
CA LEU A 83 -11.43 2.81 -2.97
C LEU A 83 -12.08 4.14 -3.38
N SER A 84 -12.45 4.94 -2.41
CA SER A 84 -13.07 6.24 -2.69
C SER A 84 -12.14 7.12 -3.51
N GLN A 85 -10.87 7.19 -3.11
CA GLN A 85 -9.90 7.99 -3.84
C GLN A 85 -9.65 7.45 -5.24
N PHE A 86 -9.58 6.13 -5.36
CA PHE A 86 -9.40 5.49 -6.65
C PHE A 86 -10.56 5.82 -7.59
N LEU A 87 -11.78 5.71 -7.09
CA LEU A 87 -12.96 6.03 -7.90
C LEU A 87 -12.97 7.50 -8.31
N ASP A 88 -12.63 8.38 -7.37
CA ASP A 88 -12.63 9.82 -7.69
C ASP A 88 -11.59 10.13 -8.76
N HIS A 89 -10.42 9.54 -8.69
CA HIS A 89 -9.34 9.86 -9.60
C HIS A 89 -9.48 9.20 -10.98
N HIS A 90 -10.12 8.04 -11.03
CA HIS A 90 -10.08 7.23 -12.24
C HIS A 90 -11.45 6.94 -12.85
N PHE A 91 -12.52 7.11 -12.09
CA PHE A 91 -13.87 6.77 -12.55
C PHE A 91 -14.91 7.85 -12.21
N GLY A 92 -14.44 9.07 -11.98
CA GLY A 92 -15.34 10.20 -11.69
C GLY A 92 -16.23 9.94 -10.48
N GLY A 93 -15.77 9.14 -9.53
CA GLY A 93 -16.54 8.83 -8.33
C GLY A 93 -17.62 7.80 -8.53
N SER A 94 -17.66 7.12 -9.68
CA SER A 94 -18.78 6.24 -10.04
C SER A 94 -18.43 4.77 -9.87
N VAL A 95 -19.11 4.12 -8.93
CA VAL A 95 -18.98 2.67 -8.74
C VAL A 95 -19.49 1.93 -9.97
N LYS A 96 -20.55 2.48 -10.60
CA LYS A 96 -21.09 1.87 -11.80
C LYS A 96 -20.06 1.82 -12.92
N SER A 97 -19.33 2.90 -13.11
CA SER A 97 -18.27 2.94 -14.13
C SER A 97 -17.20 1.90 -13.88
N LEU A 98 -16.79 1.75 -12.64
CA LEU A 98 -15.82 0.72 -12.28
C LEU A 98 -16.36 -0.67 -12.56
N ARG A 99 -17.63 -0.90 -12.19
CA ARG A 99 -18.23 -2.21 -12.40
C ARG A 99 -18.27 -2.57 -13.88
N ILE A 100 -18.65 -1.62 -14.71
CA ILE A 100 -18.70 -1.84 -16.16
C ILE A 100 -17.30 -2.14 -16.70
N PHE A 101 -16.32 -1.39 -16.25
CA PHE A 101 -14.94 -1.60 -16.65
C PHE A 101 -14.48 -3.03 -16.32
N LEU A 102 -14.81 -3.49 -15.13
CA LEU A 102 -14.40 -4.83 -14.69
C LEU A 102 -15.10 -5.93 -15.48
N GLU A 103 -16.32 -5.69 -15.93
CA GLU A 103 -17.06 -6.66 -16.73
C GLU A 103 -16.49 -6.77 -18.15
N VAL A 104 -16.06 -5.63 -18.71
CA VAL A 104 -15.53 -5.61 -20.06
C VAL A 104 -14.09 -6.14 -20.11
N GLU A 105 -13.29 -5.80 -19.11
CA GLU A 105 -11.89 -6.20 -19.03
C GLU A 105 -11.73 -7.25 -17.94
N PRO A 106 -11.61 -8.53 -18.31
CA PRO A 106 -11.38 -9.53 -17.28
C PRO A 106 -10.07 -9.26 -16.57
N VAL A 107 -10.15 -8.85 -15.32
CA VAL A 107 -8.99 -8.40 -14.56
C VAL A 107 -8.61 -9.47 -13.54
N THR A 108 -7.38 -9.97 -13.63
CA THR A 108 -6.82 -10.87 -12.63
C THR A 108 -5.58 -10.22 -12.03
N VAL A 109 -5.22 -10.67 -10.84
CA VAL A 109 -4.01 -10.14 -10.19
C VAL A 109 -2.79 -10.40 -11.05
N GLU A 110 -2.70 -11.59 -11.62
CA GLU A 110 -1.56 -11.94 -12.47
C GLU A 110 -1.48 -11.06 -13.70
N ALA A 111 -2.61 -10.81 -14.33
CA ALA A 111 -2.65 -9.96 -15.52
C ALA A 111 -2.24 -8.54 -15.20
N LEU A 112 -2.74 -8.01 -14.08
CA LEU A 112 -2.41 -6.66 -13.66
C LEU A 112 -0.93 -6.53 -13.33
N SER A 113 -0.38 -7.48 -12.59
CA SER A 113 1.03 -7.46 -12.22
C SER A 113 1.92 -7.57 -13.43
N SER A 114 1.58 -8.46 -14.35
CA SER A 114 2.36 -8.66 -15.56
C SER A 114 2.39 -7.40 -16.41
N ARG A 115 1.25 -6.77 -16.61
CA ARG A 115 1.17 -5.55 -17.40
C ARG A 115 1.96 -4.41 -16.75
N ALA A 116 1.87 -4.30 -15.43
CA ALA A 116 2.58 -3.25 -14.72
C ALA A 116 4.09 -3.41 -14.87
N VAL A 117 4.58 -4.63 -14.73
CA VAL A 117 6.00 -4.91 -14.88
C VAL A 117 6.46 -4.62 -16.30
N SER A 118 5.68 -5.04 -17.29
CA SER A 118 6.02 -4.79 -18.69
C SER A 118 6.06 -3.31 -19.00
N ALA A 119 5.11 -2.56 -18.48
CA ALA A 119 5.05 -1.12 -18.71
C ALA A 119 6.27 -0.42 -18.11
N ILE A 120 6.66 -0.82 -16.92
CA ILE A 120 7.82 -0.24 -16.26
C ILE A 120 9.10 -0.57 -17.02
N ALA A 121 9.25 -1.83 -17.42
CA ALA A 121 10.42 -2.25 -18.18
C ALA A 121 10.50 -1.54 -19.52
N GLY A 122 9.38 -1.38 -20.18
CA GLY A 122 9.36 -0.67 -21.44
C GLY A 122 9.70 0.78 -21.31
N ALA A 123 9.20 1.42 -20.26
CA ALA A 123 9.51 2.82 -20.02
C ALA A 123 10.98 3.02 -19.74
N ASP A 124 11.58 2.12 -18.99
CA ASP A 124 13.00 2.21 -18.71
C ASP A 124 13.83 2.07 -19.94
N GLY A 125 13.53 1.07 -20.73
CA GLY A 125 14.32 0.79 -21.90
C GLY A 125 14.15 1.82 -23.00
N ALA A 126 12.93 2.26 -23.16
CA ALA A 126 12.63 3.16 -24.24
C ALA A 126 12.55 4.56 -23.76
N GLY A 127 12.43 4.70 -22.55
CA GLY A 127 12.05 5.98 -22.08
C GLY A 127 10.66 6.28 -22.48
N ASP A 128 9.92 5.62 -22.98
CA ASP A 128 8.62 5.92 -23.36
C ASP A 128 7.58 5.85 -22.52
N VAL A 129 7.62 5.95 -22.54
CA VAL A 129 6.71 6.00 -21.99
C VAL A 129 5.66 6.08 -21.98
N PRO A 130 5.39 5.95 -22.27
CA PRO A 130 4.38 6.12 -22.08
C PRO A 130 3.55 6.03 -21.76
N ALA A 131 3.48 5.79 -22.00
CA ALA A 131 2.67 5.75 -21.71
C ALA A 131 1.92 5.69 -21.56
N PRO A 132 1.76 5.62 -21.68
CA PRO A 132 0.90 5.52 -21.45
C PRO A 132 0.07 5.59 -21.60
N ASP A 133 -0.15 5.51 -22.03
CA ASP A 133 -1.03 5.63 -22.04
C ASP A 133 -1.76 5.34 -22.09
N SER A 134 -1.65 5.34 -22.56
CA SER A 134 -2.45 4.97 -22.57
C SER A 134 -2.61 4.14 -22.14
N GLU A 135 -2.15 3.53 -22.21
CA GLU A 135 -2.44 2.89 -21.66
C GLU A 135 -2.45 3.04 -20.67
N THR A 136 -2.35 3.30 -20.71
CA THR A 136 -2.54 3.62 -19.80
C THR A 136 -3.00 3.89 -19.32
#